data_66e5ac8b02e78d27ca8dfe12ae290da3
#
_entry.id   66e5ac8b02e78d27ca8dfe12ae290da3
#
_cell.length_a   1.000
_cell.length_b   1.000
_cell.length_c   1.000
_cell.angle_alpha   90.00
_cell.angle_beta   90.00
_cell.angle_gamma   90.00
#
_symmetry.space_group_name_H-M   'P 1'
#
loop_
_entity.id
_entity.type
_entity.pdbx_description
1 polymer ?
#
loop_
_entity_poly.entity_id
_entity_poly.type
_entity_poly.pdbx_seq_one_letter_code
_entity_poly.pdbx_strand_id
1 'polypeptide(L)'
;MKFDFNKIKDFDEHIDLSIPNLSTLDVIFRQIAHEYAQPESTVVDLGCSTGRFLSSMNKIDGCNYVGIDEVNMKGRKKDYAFFQGDAEDYFVQHELNNHDNVSVMISMFFLQFCGHTKRRRLLAIMKDMIEQGSVLLIAEKVYLNDPHLQQSIHRLHIQEKRKGFSDEQILDKDLELSNSMFCKTEMELQDELKALGKVSKVWQSYNFMGYVVKK
;
A
#
# COMPACT_ATOMS: atom_id res chain seq x y z
N MET A 1 -6.57 12.52 -16.65
CA MET A 1 -7.83 12.14 -15.95
C MET A 1 -7.40 11.21 -14.82
N LYS A 2 -7.82 11.42 -13.56
CA LYS A 2 -7.46 10.56 -12.43
C LYS A 2 -8.26 9.26 -12.58
N PHE A 3 -7.63 8.11 -12.38
CA PHE A 3 -8.33 6.82 -12.42
C PHE A 3 -9.42 6.76 -11.33
N ASP A 4 -10.62 6.36 -11.72
CA ASP A 4 -11.77 6.30 -10.80
C ASP A 4 -12.03 4.83 -10.37
N PHE A 5 -11.50 4.48 -9.21
CA PHE A 5 -11.64 3.15 -8.60
C PHE A 5 -13.11 2.76 -8.30
N ASN A 6 -14.02 3.75 -8.16
CA ASN A 6 -15.46 3.48 -7.91
C ASN A 6 -16.19 2.83 -9.10
N LYS A 7 -15.61 2.89 -10.30
CA LYS A 7 -16.19 2.23 -11.48
C LYS A 7 -16.02 0.72 -11.46
N ILE A 8 -15.14 0.20 -10.62
CA ILE A 8 -14.92 -1.24 -10.48
C ILE A 8 -16.05 -1.83 -9.62
N LYS A 9 -16.80 -2.78 -10.16
CA LYS A 9 -17.98 -3.38 -9.51
C LYS A 9 -17.62 -4.16 -8.24
N ASP A 10 -16.55 -4.94 -8.32
CA ASP A 10 -15.94 -5.67 -7.18
C ASP A 10 -14.45 -5.36 -7.16
N PHE A 11 -14.08 -4.46 -6.27
CA PHE A 11 -12.68 -4.01 -6.19
C PHE A 11 -11.77 -5.09 -5.62
N ASP A 12 -12.24 -5.85 -4.65
CA ASP A 12 -11.42 -6.89 -3.99
C ASP A 12 -11.09 -8.01 -4.97
N GLU A 13 -12.08 -8.49 -5.73
CA GLU A 13 -11.86 -9.47 -6.80
C GLU A 13 -10.92 -8.91 -7.88
N HIS A 14 -11.16 -7.67 -8.30
CA HIS A 14 -10.34 -7.03 -9.32
C HIS A 14 -8.86 -6.91 -8.92
N ILE A 15 -8.57 -6.56 -7.67
CA ILE A 15 -7.18 -6.43 -7.21
C ILE A 15 -6.51 -7.80 -7.06
N ASP A 16 -7.23 -8.82 -6.62
CA ASP A 16 -6.73 -10.20 -6.54
C ASP A 16 -6.34 -10.77 -7.91
N LEU A 17 -7.12 -10.45 -8.96
CA LEU A 17 -6.80 -10.82 -10.35
C LEU A 17 -5.67 -9.95 -10.95
N SER A 18 -5.45 -8.74 -10.42
CA SER A 18 -4.45 -7.80 -10.94
C SER A 18 -3.06 -8.00 -10.34
N ILE A 19 -2.96 -8.51 -9.11
CA ILE A 19 -1.71 -8.68 -8.39
C ILE A 19 -1.53 -10.16 -8.02
N PRO A 20 -0.68 -10.88 -8.74
CA PRO A 20 -0.47 -12.31 -8.47
C PRO A 20 0.05 -12.55 -7.04
N ASN A 21 -0.51 -13.54 -6.35
CA ASN A 21 -0.16 -13.94 -4.98
C ASN A 21 -0.38 -12.84 -3.91
N LEU A 22 -1.32 -11.90 -4.15
CA LEU A 22 -1.67 -10.86 -3.19
C LEU A 22 -2.09 -11.45 -1.83
N SER A 23 -2.83 -12.55 -1.83
CA SER A 23 -3.26 -13.23 -0.60
C SER A 23 -2.09 -13.64 0.31
N THR A 24 -0.94 -13.99 -0.27
CA THR A 24 0.27 -14.31 0.52
C THR A 24 0.86 -13.05 1.15
N LEU A 25 0.89 -11.93 0.43
CA LEU A 25 1.31 -10.64 1.00
C LEU A 25 0.38 -10.23 2.14
N ASP A 26 -0.94 -10.34 1.96
CA ASP A 26 -1.94 -10.04 2.98
C ASP A 26 -1.70 -10.83 4.27
N VAL A 27 -1.43 -12.13 4.16
CA VAL A 27 -1.13 -12.99 5.33
C VAL A 27 0.16 -12.52 6.03
N ILE A 28 1.23 -12.30 5.27
CA ILE A 28 2.53 -11.86 5.82
C ILE A 28 2.37 -10.51 6.53
N PHE A 29 1.76 -9.54 5.87
CA PHE A 29 1.63 -8.19 6.44
C PHE A 29 0.70 -8.15 7.65
N ARG A 30 -0.42 -8.90 7.64
CA ARG A 30 -1.31 -8.99 8.79
C ARG A 30 -0.64 -9.63 9.99
N GLN A 31 0.17 -10.67 9.79
CA GLN A 31 0.92 -11.29 10.88
C GLN A 31 1.94 -10.31 11.46
N ILE A 32 2.71 -9.62 10.62
CA ILE A 32 3.70 -8.64 11.09
C ILE A 32 2.99 -7.47 11.78
N ALA A 33 1.91 -6.94 11.17
CA ALA A 33 1.15 -5.86 11.78
C ALA A 33 0.60 -6.23 13.17
N HIS A 34 0.11 -7.48 13.33
CA HIS A 34 -0.35 -7.98 14.63
C HIS A 34 0.79 -8.05 15.67
N GLU A 35 1.99 -8.47 15.27
CA GLU A 35 3.15 -8.57 16.19
C GLU A 35 3.66 -7.20 16.66
N TYR A 36 3.49 -6.15 15.86
CA TYR A 36 3.94 -4.80 16.20
C TYR A 36 2.83 -3.88 16.73
N ALA A 37 1.55 -4.23 16.53
CA ALA A 37 0.44 -3.51 17.13
C ALA A 37 0.49 -3.64 18.66
N GLN A 38 0.21 -2.55 19.37
CA GLN A 38 0.30 -2.49 20.82
C GLN A 38 -0.98 -1.89 21.42
N PRO A 39 -1.35 -2.24 22.66
CA PRO A 39 -2.37 -1.48 23.40
C PRO A 39 -2.00 0.01 23.45
N GLU A 40 -2.98 0.87 23.44
CA GLU A 40 -2.83 2.35 23.46
C GLU A 40 -2.01 2.90 22.27
N SER A 41 -1.99 2.15 21.16
CA SER A 41 -1.37 2.59 19.90
C SER A 41 -2.37 2.61 18.76
N THR A 42 -1.93 3.09 17.60
CA THR A 42 -2.72 3.14 16.37
C THR A 42 -2.02 2.37 15.25
N VAL A 43 -2.78 1.55 14.54
CA VAL A 43 -2.42 0.96 13.24
C VAL A 43 -3.09 1.78 12.16
N VAL A 44 -2.31 2.34 11.24
CA VAL A 44 -2.81 3.21 10.16
C VAL A 44 -2.62 2.54 8.81
N ASP A 45 -3.69 2.46 8.00
CA ASP A 45 -3.66 1.94 6.62
C ASP A 45 -3.91 3.08 5.62
N LEU A 46 -2.87 3.43 4.86
CA LEU A 46 -2.86 4.52 3.88
C LEU A 46 -3.32 4.01 2.51
N GLY A 47 -4.40 4.57 1.99
CA GLY A 47 -5.08 4.06 0.81
C GLY A 47 -5.83 2.76 1.09
N CYS A 48 -6.57 2.72 2.19
CA CYS A 48 -7.21 1.50 2.70
C CYS A 48 -8.31 0.91 1.78
N SER A 49 -8.78 1.65 0.80
CA SER A 49 -9.78 1.21 -0.19
C SER A 49 -11.05 0.64 0.46
N THR A 50 -11.36 -0.64 0.24
CA THR A 50 -12.52 -1.34 0.88
C THR A 50 -12.30 -1.63 2.36
N GLY A 51 -11.09 -1.45 2.87
CA GLY A 51 -10.71 -1.78 4.25
C GLY A 51 -10.58 -3.28 4.51
N ARG A 52 -10.48 -4.10 3.44
CA ARG A 52 -10.33 -5.55 3.54
C ARG A 52 -9.16 -5.94 4.44
N PHE A 53 -8.03 -5.25 4.32
CA PHE A 53 -6.83 -5.54 5.10
C PHE A 53 -7.09 -5.36 6.61
N LEU A 54 -7.52 -4.18 7.05
CA LEU A 54 -7.80 -3.89 8.46
C LEU A 54 -8.89 -4.77 9.07
N SER A 55 -9.94 -5.07 8.28
CA SER A 55 -11.04 -5.92 8.73
C SER A 55 -10.66 -7.39 8.88
N SER A 56 -9.61 -7.82 8.18
CA SER A 56 -9.12 -9.19 8.23
C SER A 56 -8.00 -9.40 9.26
N MET A 57 -7.58 -8.33 9.96
CA MET A 57 -6.57 -8.42 11.01
C MET A 57 -7.13 -9.04 12.30
N ASN A 58 -6.30 -9.81 12.99
CA ASN A 58 -6.52 -10.11 14.40
C ASN A 58 -6.21 -8.85 15.22
N LYS A 59 -7.26 -8.20 15.74
CA LYS A 59 -7.12 -6.93 16.45
C LYS A 59 -6.62 -7.13 17.87
N ILE A 60 -5.78 -6.21 18.33
CA ILE A 60 -5.28 -6.15 19.71
C ILE A 60 -6.22 -5.27 20.53
N ASP A 61 -6.61 -5.74 21.70
CA ASP A 61 -7.45 -4.97 22.62
C ASP A 61 -6.74 -3.67 23.05
N GLY A 62 -7.48 -2.56 22.99
CA GLY A 62 -6.95 -1.23 23.29
C GLY A 62 -6.11 -0.60 22.16
N CYS A 63 -5.90 -1.28 21.03
CA CYS A 63 -5.27 -0.70 19.85
C CYS A 63 -6.31 -0.09 18.92
N ASN A 64 -6.05 1.10 18.39
CA ASN A 64 -6.89 1.76 17.40
C ASN A 64 -6.51 1.30 15.98
N TYR A 65 -7.49 1.19 15.09
CA TYR A 65 -7.30 0.84 13.69
C TYR A 65 -7.95 1.91 12.82
N VAL A 66 -7.16 2.56 11.98
CA VAL A 66 -7.59 3.70 11.15
C VAL A 66 -7.27 3.44 9.69
N GLY A 67 -8.28 3.43 8.84
CA GLY A 67 -8.12 3.43 7.40
C GLY A 67 -8.27 4.83 6.82
N ILE A 68 -7.36 5.22 5.95
CA ILE A 68 -7.37 6.53 5.28
C ILE A 68 -7.51 6.32 3.77
N ASP A 69 -8.48 6.98 3.16
CA ASP A 69 -8.63 6.98 1.69
C ASP A 69 -9.38 8.24 1.24
N GLU A 70 -9.00 8.80 0.10
CA GLU A 70 -9.72 9.92 -0.52
C GLU A 70 -11.12 9.50 -0.98
N VAL A 71 -11.30 8.21 -1.26
CA VAL A 71 -12.52 7.64 -1.80
C VAL A 71 -13.20 6.74 -0.77
N ASN A 72 -14.47 7.01 -0.48
CA ASN A 72 -15.29 6.09 0.29
C ASN A 72 -15.83 4.99 -0.62
N MET A 73 -15.08 3.90 -0.72
CA MET A 73 -15.38 2.80 -1.64
C MET A 73 -16.71 2.13 -1.33
N LYS A 74 -17.44 1.77 -2.39
CA LYS A 74 -18.66 0.96 -2.25
C LYS A 74 -18.33 -0.40 -1.63
N GLY A 75 -19.08 -0.77 -0.61
CA GLY A 75 -18.86 -2.03 0.12
C GLY A 75 -17.74 -1.98 1.16
N ARG A 76 -17.19 -0.78 1.46
CA ARG A 76 -16.18 -0.60 2.51
C ARG A 76 -16.62 -1.23 3.83
N LYS A 77 -15.72 -1.96 4.47
CA LYS A 77 -15.90 -2.51 5.81
C LYS A 77 -15.98 -1.38 6.85
N LYS A 78 -16.63 -1.62 8.00
CA LYS A 78 -16.96 -0.58 8.98
C LYS A 78 -16.48 -0.92 10.41
N ASP A 79 -15.64 -1.89 10.56
CA ASP A 79 -15.16 -2.38 11.87
C ASP A 79 -13.82 -1.74 12.29
N TYR A 80 -13.47 -0.61 11.68
CA TYR A 80 -12.32 0.25 11.99
C TYR A 80 -12.71 1.74 11.81
N ALA A 81 -11.95 2.66 12.37
CA ALA A 81 -12.14 4.09 12.14
C ALA A 81 -11.72 4.48 10.70
N PHE A 82 -12.50 5.31 10.04
CA PHE A 82 -12.25 5.72 8.66
C PHE A 82 -12.14 7.23 8.54
N PHE A 83 -11.02 7.69 8.01
CA PHE A 83 -10.82 9.07 7.60
C PHE A 83 -10.94 9.18 6.07
N GLN A 84 -11.97 9.88 5.60
CA GLN A 84 -12.11 10.19 4.18
C GLN A 84 -11.38 11.48 3.87
N GLY A 85 -10.23 11.38 3.23
CA GLY A 85 -9.42 12.54 2.89
C GLY A 85 -8.00 12.19 2.46
N ASP A 86 -7.20 13.22 2.35
CA ASP A 86 -5.79 13.10 2.03
C ASP A 86 -5.00 12.56 3.24
N ALA A 87 -4.04 11.68 2.99
CA ALA A 87 -3.22 11.11 4.05
C ALA A 87 -2.32 12.17 4.74
N GLU A 88 -1.85 13.19 4.02
CA GLU A 88 -1.12 14.31 4.64
C GLU A 88 -2.04 15.10 5.59
N ASP A 89 -3.28 15.38 5.16
CA ASP A 89 -4.26 16.10 5.98
C ASP A 89 -4.60 15.34 7.26
N TYR A 90 -4.70 14.00 7.16
CA TYR A 90 -4.90 13.17 8.36
C TYR A 90 -3.78 13.39 9.37
N PHE A 91 -2.54 13.28 8.96
CA PHE A 91 -1.40 13.43 9.85
C PHE A 91 -1.27 14.84 10.43
N VAL A 92 -1.62 15.87 9.65
CA VAL A 92 -1.62 17.27 10.13
C VAL A 92 -2.76 17.52 11.15
N GLN A 93 -3.98 17.03 10.86
CA GLN A 93 -5.15 17.29 11.72
C GLN A 93 -5.09 16.56 13.06
N HIS A 94 -4.48 15.39 13.09
CA HIS A 94 -4.42 14.55 14.29
C HIS A 94 -3.15 14.78 15.11
N GLU A 95 -2.34 15.83 14.75
CA GLU A 95 -1.10 16.20 15.46
C GLU A 95 -0.26 14.96 15.85
N LEU A 96 -0.17 13.96 14.96
CA LEU A 96 0.52 12.71 15.22
C LEU A 96 2.01 12.91 15.56
N ASN A 97 2.48 14.14 15.50
CA ASN A 97 3.82 14.52 15.95
C ASN A 97 3.97 14.51 17.48
N ASN A 98 2.87 14.45 18.28
CA ASN A 98 3.00 14.55 19.73
C ASN A 98 2.09 13.62 20.57
N HIS A 99 1.02 13.01 20.05
CA HIS A 99 0.04 12.35 20.94
C HIS A 99 -0.49 10.98 20.49
N ASP A 100 -0.43 10.65 19.23
CA ASP A 100 -0.90 9.33 18.80
C ASP A 100 0.28 8.39 18.54
N ASN A 101 0.46 7.44 19.45
CA ASN A 101 1.47 6.40 19.32
C ASN A 101 1.12 5.48 18.12
N VAL A 102 1.59 5.82 16.92
CA VAL A 102 1.44 4.95 15.75
C VAL A 102 2.45 3.81 15.86
N SER A 103 1.98 2.60 16.06
CA SER A 103 2.84 1.41 16.11
C SER A 103 3.11 0.82 14.72
N VAL A 104 2.12 0.85 13.83
CA VAL A 104 2.23 0.28 12.49
C VAL A 104 1.61 1.21 11.44
N MET A 105 2.37 1.46 10.39
CA MET A 105 1.89 2.10 9.16
C MET A 105 1.84 1.07 8.05
N ILE A 106 0.75 1.06 7.29
CA ILE A 106 0.55 0.18 6.14
C ILE A 106 0.39 1.04 4.90
N SER A 107 1.11 0.72 3.84
CA SER A 107 1.05 1.38 2.54
C SER A 107 1.12 0.33 1.43
N MET A 108 -0.03 -0.31 1.14
CA MET A 108 -0.11 -1.34 0.11
C MET A 108 -0.55 -0.73 -1.22
N PHE A 109 0.38 -0.63 -2.17
CA PHE A 109 0.14 -0.10 -3.52
C PHE A 109 -0.46 1.32 -3.54
N PHE A 110 -0.16 2.12 -2.52
CA PHE A 110 -0.69 3.47 -2.35
C PHE A 110 0.30 4.55 -2.83
N LEU A 111 1.55 4.53 -2.35
CA LEU A 111 2.51 5.61 -2.66
C LEU A 111 2.85 5.71 -4.15
N GLN A 112 2.70 4.64 -4.91
CA GLN A 112 2.85 4.66 -6.38
C GLN A 112 1.82 5.54 -7.09
N PHE A 113 0.72 5.93 -6.44
CA PHE A 113 -0.28 6.87 -6.95
C PHE A 113 -0.09 8.30 -6.43
N CYS A 114 0.88 8.52 -5.55
CA CYS A 114 1.23 9.84 -5.06
C CYS A 114 2.22 10.52 -6.01
N GLY A 115 1.92 11.73 -6.45
CA GLY A 115 2.88 12.54 -7.19
C GLY A 115 4.15 12.82 -6.36
N HIS A 116 5.28 13.10 -7.00
CA HIS A 116 6.60 13.21 -6.36
C HIS A 116 6.63 14.10 -5.10
N THR A 117 5.93 15.22 -5.11
CA THR A 117 5.91 16.13 -3.96
C THR A 117 5.16 15.53 -2.77
N LYS A 118 3.97 14.98 -3.00
CA LYS A 118 3.16 14.30 -1.97
C LYS A 118 3.90 13.09 -1.41
N ARG A 119 4.42 12.23 -2.29
CA ARG A 119 5.22 11.07 -1.88
C ARG A 119 6.37 11.45 -0.95
N ARG A 120 7.15 12.48 -1.30
CA ARG A 120 8.28 12.94 -0.48
C ARG A 120 7.85 13.42 0.90
N ARG A 121 6.72 14.13 1.00
CA ARG A 121 6.20 14.61 2.30
C ARG A 121 5.71 13.45 3.16
N LEU A 122 4.96 12.51 2.59
CA LEU A 122 4.51 11.32 3.30
C LEU A 122 5.69 10.49 3.80
N LEU A 123 6.73 10.31 2.98
CA LEU A 123 7.94 9.59 3.41
C LEU A 123 8.69 10.32 4.54
N ALA A 124 8.68 11.65 4.57
CA ALA A 124 9.25 12.40 5.68
C ALA A 124 8.47 12.14 6.98
N ILE A 125 7.14 12.18 6.94
CA ILE A 125 6.28 11.86 8.07
C ILE A 125 6.51 10.41 8.54
N MET A 126 6.55 9.45 7.61
CA MET A 126 6.81 8.05 7.93
C MET A 126 8.19 7.86 8.57
N LYS A 127 9.20 8.60 8.12
CA LYS A 127 10.55 8.56 8.70
C LYS A 127 10.52 8.99 10.17
N ASP A 128 9.91 10.12 10.47
CA ASP A 128 9.81 10.64 11.84
C ASP A 128 9.11 9.62 12.76
N MET A 129 8.06 8.95 12.27
CA MET A 129 7.38 7.90 13.01
C MET A 129 8.26 6.65 13.21
N ILE A 130 9.01 6.23 12.20
CA ILE A 130 9.96 5.10 12.30
C ILE A 130 11.06 5.43 13.32
N GLU A 131 11.57 6.65 13.35
CA GLU A 131 12.54 7.10 14.35
C GLU A 131 11.97 7.07 15.78
N GLN A 132 10.63 7.22 15.93
CA GLN A 132 9.91 7.09 17.19
C GLN A 132 9.55 5.63 17.54
N GLY A 133 9.79 4.66 16.66
CA GLY A 133 9.59 3.24 16.92
C GLY A 133 8.49 2.57 16.11
N SER A 134 7.80 3.29 15.23
CA SER A 134 6.80 2.69 14.34
C SER A 134 7.44 1.74 13.33
N VAL A 135 6.64 0.80 12.81
CA VAL A 135 7.00 -0.08 11.71
C VAL A 135 6.19 0.27 10.47
N LEU A 136 6.86 0.39 9.32
CA LEU A 136 6.20 0.57 8.02
C LEU A 136 6.17 -0.75 7.26
N LEU A 137 4.97 -1.17 6.85
CA LEU A 137 4.72 -2.25 5.90
C LEU A 137 4.35 -1.61 4.56
N ILE A 138 5.20 -1.78 3.56
CA ILE A 138 5.01 -1.14 2.25
C ILE A 138 5.09 -2.15 1.12
N ALA A 139 4.14 -2.09 0.19
CA ALA A 139 4.19 -2.85 -1.04
C ALA A 139 3.94 -1.94 -2.25
N GLU A 140 4.74 -2.12 -3.30
CA GLU A 140 4.63 -1.35 -4.54
C GLU A 140 4.93 -2.21 -5.77
N LYS A 141 4.39 -1.77 -6.90
CA LYS A 141 4.82 -2.22 -8.23
C LYS A 141 6.10 -1.47 -8.59
N VAL A 142 7.09 -2.18 -9.12
CA VAL A 142 8.38 -1.59 -9.53
C VAL A 142 8.69 -1.92 -10.99
N TYR A 143 9.64 -1.18 -11.55
CA TYR A 143 10.37 -1.60 -12.74
C TYR A 143 11.63 -2.34 -12.31
N LEU A 144 11.86 -3.53 -12.90
CA LEU A 144 13.11 -4.26 -12.66
C LEU A 144 14.27 -3.53 -13.35
N ASN A 145 15.45 -3.57 -12.73
CA ASN A 145 16.62 -2.86 -13.26
C ASN A 145 17.15 -3.44 -14.58
N ASP A 146 16.92 -4.71 -14.81
CA ASP A 146 17.26 -5.38 -16.07
C ASP A 146 16.09 -5.26 -17.07
N PRO A 147 16.27 -4.58 -18.24
CA PRO A 147 15.19 -4.37 -19.20
C PRO A 147 14.68 -5.68 -19.83
N HIS A 148 15.54 -6.70 -20.04
CA HIS A 148 15.13 -7.98 -20.61
C HIS A 148 14.27 -8.76 -19.60
N LEU A 149 14.70 -8.79 -18.35
CA LEU A 149 13.93 -9.40 -17.27
C LEU A 149 12.61 -8.67 -17.07
N GLN A 150 12.62 -7.33 -17.06
CA GLN A 150 11.41 -6.51 -16.98
C GLN A 150 10.40 -6.88 -18.08
N GLN A 151 10.86 -6.99 -19.32
CA GLN A 151 10.00 -7.36 -20.43
C GLN A 151 9.44 -8.78 -20.29
N SER A 152 10.25 -9.73 -19.85
CA SER A 152 9.84 -11.12 -19.64
C SER A 152 8.78 -11.24 -18.55
N ILE A 153 9.02 -10.59 -17.40
CA ILE A 153 8.07 -10.55 -16.28
C ILE A 153 6.78 -9.83 -16.66
N HIS A 154 6.87 -8.74 -17.42
CA HIS A 154 5.68 -8.03 -17.93
C HIS A 154 4.81 -8.94 -18.81
N ARG A 155 5.41 -9.71 -19.74
CA ARG A 155 4.67 -10.67 -20.58
C ARG A 155 3.97 -11.74 -19.76
N LEU A 156 4.66 -12.29 -18.75
CA LEU A 156 4.07 -13.29 -17.85
C LEU A 156 2.92 -12.68 -17.04
N HIS A 157 3.06 -11.45 -16.56
CA HIS A 157 1.99 -10.76 -15.83
C HIS A 157 0.77 -10.52 -16.72
N ILE A 158 0.92 -10.15 -18.00
CA ILE A 158 -0.18 -10.07 -18.96
C ILE A 158 -0.89 -11.43 -19.11
N GLN A 159 -0.13 -12.55 -19.20
CA GLN A 159 -0.72 -13.89 -19.27
C GLN A 159 -1.53 -14.23 -18.01
N GLU A 160 -1.05 -13.86 -16.82
CA GLU A 160 -1.81 -14.04 -15.58
C GLU A 160 -3.11 -13.23 -15.59
N LYS A 161 -3.05 -11.95 -15.99
CA LYS A 161 -4.24 -11.09 -16.09
C LYS A 161 -5.31 -11.65 -17.04
N ARG A 162 -4.91 -12.30 -18.14
CA ARG A 162 -5.83 -12.94 -19.09
C ARG A 162 -6.69 -14.05 -18.48
N LYS A 163 -6.38 -14.52 -17.29
CA LYS A 163 -7.24 -15.49 -16.57
C LYS A 163 -8.54 -14.86 -16.07
N GLY A 164 -8.58 -13.53 -15.88
CA GLY A 164 -9.75 -12.81 -15.36
C GLY A 164 -10.18 -11.60 -16.20
N PHE A 165 -9.35 -11.15 -17.17
CA PHE A 165 -9.62 -9.97 -17.98
C PHE A 165 -9.44 -10.22 -19.47
N SER A 166 -10.23 -9.54 -20.30
CA SER A 166 -10.00 -9.49 -21.76
C SER A 166 -8.76 -8.63 -22.09
N ASP A 167 -8.20 -8.82 -23.30
CA ASP A 167 -7.07 -8.01 -23.77
C ASP A 167 -7.43 -6.51 -23.85
N GLU A 168 -8.66 -6.18 -24.21
CA GLU A 168 -9.17 -4.80 -24.23
C GLU A 168 -9.17 -4.20 -22.81
N GLN A 169 -9.70 -4.92 -21.82
CA GLN A 169 -9.69 -4.47 -20.42
C GLN A 169 -8.28 -4.28 -19.86
N ILE A 170 -7.34 -5.17 -20.25
CA ILE A 170 -5.93 -5.06 -19.83
C ILE A 170 -5.29 -3.82 -20.43
N LEU A 171 -5.51 -3.57 -21.73
CA LEU A 171 -4.94 -2.43 -22.44
C LEU A 171 -5.53 -1.12 -21.93
N ASP A 172 -6.85 -1.02 -21.81
CA ASP A 172 -7.52 0.18 -21.29
C ASP A 172 -7.02 0.52 -19.89
N LYS A 173 -6.91 -0.47 -19.01
CA LYS A 173 -6.38 -0.30 -17.67
C LYS A 173 -4.92 0.18 -17.68
N ASP A 174 -4.08 -0.35 -18.54
CA ASP A 174 -2.67 0.04 -18.67
C ASP A 174 -2.56 1.50 -19.13
N LEU A 175 -3.36 1.90 -20.10
CA LEU A 175 -3.43 3.28 -20.58
C LEU A 175 -3.93 4.26 -19.49
N GLU A 176 -4.97 3.88 -18.74
CA GLU A 176 -5.48 4.70 -17.64
C GLU A 176 -4.45 4.87 -16.52
N LEU A 177 -3.74 3.80 -16.16
CA LEU A 177 -2.74 3.81 -15.09
C LEU A 177 -1.44 4.53 -15.50
N SER A 178 -1.08 4.55 -16.79
CA SER A 178 0.15 5.18 -17.28
C SER A 178 0.27 6.66 -16.91
N ASN A 179 -0.85 7.36 -16.72
CA ASN A 179 -0.91 8.78 -16.34
C ASN A 179 -1.06 9.04 -14.84
N SER A 180 -1.27 8.00 -14.03
CA SER A 180 -1.59 8.15 -12.61
C SER A 180 -0.71 7.32 -11.68
N MET A 181 0.03 6.36 -12.20
CA MET A 181 0.89 5.48 -11.43
C MET A 181 2.37 5.78 -11.69
N PHE A 182 3.10 6.17 -10.65
CA PHE A 182 4.50 6.59 -10.67
C PHE A 182 5.39 5.49 -10.09
N CYS A 183 5.53 4.38 -10.84
CA CYS A 183 6.40 3.28 -10.42
C CYS A 183 7.87 3.72 -10.44
N LYS A 184 8.60 3.31 -9.43
CA LYS A 184 10.07 3.42 -9.35
C LYS A 184 10.73 2.15 -9.87
N THR A 185 12.02 2.21 -10.16
CA THR A 185 12.82 1.00 -10.28
C THR A 185 12.98 0.35 -8.90
N GLU A 186 13.28 -0.96 -8.88
CA GLU A 186 13.55 -1.66 -7.62
C GLU A 186 14.65 -1.00 -6.81
N MET A 187 15.72 -0.54 -7.47
CA MET A 187 16.85 0.14 -6.83
C MET A 187 16.43 1.48 -6.23
N GLU A 188 15.71 2.31 -6.98
CA GLU A 188 15.21 3.60 -6.49
C GLU A 188 14.28 3.44 -5.27
N LEU A 189 13.40 2.43 -5.31
CA LEU A 189 12.52 2.15 -4.17
C LEU A 189 13.33 1.70 -2.95
N GLN A 190 14.27 0.78 -3.12
CA GLN A 190 15.13 0.33 -2.03
C GLN A 190 15.95 1.46 -1.41
N ASP A 191 16.51 2.36 -2.23
CA ASP A 191 17.30 3.48 -1.73
C ASP A 191 16.43 4.50 -0.99
N GLU A 192 15.22 4.75 -1.48
CA GLU A 192 14.22 5.57 -0.80
C GLU A 192 13.84 4.98 0.57
N LEU A 193 13.58 3.67 0.64
CA LEU A 193 13.24 3.00 1.90
C LEU A 193 14.40 2.92 2.89
N LYS A 194 15.63 2.70 2.42
CA LYS A 194 16.85 2.72 3.28
C LYS A 194 17.08 4.08 3.93
N ALA A 195 16.63 5.17 3.30
CA ALA A 195 16.71 6.50 3.91
C ALA A 195 15.74 6.70 5.08
N LEU A 196 14.72 5.81 5.22
CA LEU A 196 13.76 5.81 6.33
C LEU A 196 14.25 4.97 7.51
N GLY A 197 14.96 3.85 7.26
CA GLY A 197 15.39 2.92 8.29
C GLY A 197 15.94 1.62 7.75
N LYS A 198 15.96 0.59 8.60
CA LYS A 198 16.40 -0.76 8.23
C LYS A 198 15.32 -1.47 7.41
N VAL A 199 15.66 -1.89 6.20
CA VAL A 199 14.76 -2.47 5.22
C VAL A 199 14.90 -3.99 5.15
N SER A 200 13.79 -4.71 5.17
CA SER A 200 13.73 -6.15 4.92
C SER A 200 12.71 -6.43 3.82
N LYS A 201 13.11 -7.07 2.72
CA LYS A 201 12.17 -7.58 1.72
C LYS A 201 11.53 -8.85 2.26
N VAL A 202 10.20 -8.88 2.34
CA VAL A 202 9.44 -10.01 2.91
C VAL A 202 8.56 -10.72 1.89
N TRP A 203 8.32 -10.09 0.74
CA TRP A 203 7.52 -10.66 -0.33
C TRP A 203 7.92 -10.11 -1.70
N GLN A 204 7.78 -10.96 -2.71
CA GLN A 204 7.90 -10.59 -4.11
C GLN A 204 7.03 -11.50 -4.96
N SER A 205 6.27 -10.90 -5.89
CA SER A 205 5.55 -11.61 -6.94
C SER A 205 5.66 -10.81 -8.23
N TYR A 206 6.25 -11.39 -9.26
CA TYR A 206 6.56 -10.68 -10.50
C TYR A 206 7.40 -9.43 -10.24
N ASN A 207 6.86 -8.26 -10.58
CA ASN A 207 7.44 -6.94 -10.30
C ASN A 207 6.67 -6.19 -9.20
N PHE A 208 6.00 -6.91 -8.31
CA PHE A 208 5.42 -6.38 -7.08
C PHE A 208 6.28 -6.82 -5.90
N MET A 209 6.59 -5.90 -5.00
CA MET A 209 7.50 -6.15 -3.89
C MET A 209 6.93 -5.61 -2.58
N GLY A 210 7.10 -6.38 -1.51
CA GLY A 210 6.70 -6.04 -0.16
C GLY A 210 7.90 -5.95 0.78
N TYR A 211 7.95 -4.88 1.57
CA TYR A 211 9.03 -4.57 2.49
C TYR A 211 8.50 -4.25 3.88
N VAL A 212 9.34 -4.49 4.86
CA VAL A 212 9.22 -3.99 6.24
C VAL A 212 10.34 -3.00 6.46
N VAL A 213 10.00 -1.80 6.97
CA VAL A 213 10.97 -0.77 7.35
C VAL A 213 10.80 -0.45 8.82
N LYS A 214 11.87 -0.45 9.56
CA LYS A 214 11.92 -0.12 10.99
C LYS A 214 13.25 0.55 11.35
N LYS A 215 13.30 1.10 12.55
CA LYS A 215 14.50 1.69 13.13
C LYS A 215 15.70 0.75 13.17
#